data_bb9313ddac16367a2c7ac0d12f11d057
#
_entry.id   bb9313ddac16367a2c7ac0d12f11d057
#
_cell.length_a   1.000
_cell.length_b   1.000
_cell.length_c   1.000
_cell.angle_alpha   90.00
_cell.angle_beta   90.00
_cell.angle_gamma   90.00
#
_symmetry.space_group_name_H-M   'P 1'
#
loop_
_entity.id
_entity.type
_entity.pdbx_description
1 polymer ?
#
loop_
_entity_poly.entity_id
_entity_poly.type
_entity_poly.pdbx_seq_one_letter_code
_entity_poly.pdbx_strand_id
1 'polypeptide(L)'
;AVALPAGVGMESLPPDALSPSAAPPPVVVSVLSTPKLHQVLAEGGPRVGATTTVPAATPPSEPRALDGKRRGKPWWEELFNDDYLRTTGSVTEREIAAEATFIEESLGVAKGATVLDLACGTGRHAIELAARGYQVIGFDLSLAMLARASDDAQERHQKLNFVQGDMREMTFEDAFDGVYCWQTSFGFFEEEKNAAVVGNVHRALKKGGQFLLEVVNRDYVAHDVPSLVWFEGDGCICMDEVHLDFITSRLRVKRTMMMDDGRSKEIEYSVRVYSLHELGKLLNDAGFRVAEVSGRIQTPGVFFGGEAPSIIILAEKR
;
A
#
# COMPACT_ATOMS: atom_id res chain seq x y z
N ALA A 1 -50.55 38.12 11.86
CA ALA A 1 -51.25 37.15 11.04
C ALA A 1 -50.92 37.42 9.58
N VAL A 2 -50.02 36.65 8.99
CA VAL A 2 -49.77 36.64 7.57
C VAL A 2 -49.93 35.18 7.12
N ALA A 3 -50.86 34.97 6.20
CA ALA A 3 -51.26 33.67 5.68
C ALA A 3 -50.21 33.08 4.75
N LEU A 4 -49.96 31.76 4.87
CA LEU A 4 -49.19 30.95 3.94
C LEU A 4 -50.10 30.51 2.77
N PRO A 5 -49.65 30.48 1.53
CA PRO A 5 -50.39 29.91 0.42
C PRO A 5 -50.31 28.39 0.41
N ALA A 6 -51.44 27.76 0.15
CA ALA A 6 -51.61 26.31 -0.01
C ALA A 6 -51.17 25.82 -1.40
N GLY A 7 -50.64 24.60 -1.45
CA GLY A 7 -50.83 23.68 -2.56
C GLY A 7 -49.74 23.67 -3.65
N VAL A 8 -48.74 22.79 -3.47
CA VAL A 8 -48.07 22.17 -4.62
C VAL A 8 -48.29 20.66 -4.48
N GLY A 9 -48.93 20.07 -5.50
CA GLY A 9 -49.31 18.66 -5.53
C GLY A 9 -48.11 17.71 -5.54
N MET A 10 -48.22 16.66 -4.76
CA MET A 10 -47.34 15.49 -4.84
C MET A 10 -47.67 14.74 -6.11
N GLU A 11 -46.84 14.89 -7.13
CA GLU A 11 -46.77 13.92 -8.24
C GLU A 11 -46.13 12.64 -7.71
N SER A 12 -46.86 11.54 -7.76
CA SER A 12 -46.42 10.21 -7.42
C SER A 12 -45.38 9.70 -8.44
N LEU A 13 -44.17 9.46 -8.00
CA LEU A 13 -43.15 8.74 -8.78
C LEU A 13 -43.62 7.30 -9.06
N PRO A 14 -43.30 6.72 -10.24
CA PRO A 14 -43.67 5.37 -10.59
C PRO A 14 -42.89 4.33 -9.75
N PRO A 15 -43.49 3.16 -9.47
CA PRO A 15 -42.97 2.18 -8.51
C PRO A 15 -41.76 1.32 -8.96
N ASP A 16 -41.14 1.60 -10.11
CA ASP A 16 -40.11 0.75 -10.71
C ASP A 16 -38.66 1.28 -10.58
N ALA A 17 -38.39 2.24 -9.72
CA ALA A 17 -37.05 2.84 -9.58
C ALA A 17 -36.17 2.25 -8.44
N LEU A 18 -36.58 1.13 -7.82
CA LEU A 18 -35.80 0.47 -6.78
C LEU A 18 -35.43 -0.97 -7.17
N SER A 19 -34.70 -1.11 -8.27
CA SER A 19 -33.90 -2.33 -8.45
C SER A 19 -32.70 -2.24 -7.51
N PRO A 20 -32.39 -3.26 -6.69
CA PRO A 20 -31.19 -3.26 -5.88
C PRO A 20 -29.99 -3.21 -6.82
N SER A 21 -29.22 -2.13 -6.72
CA SER A 21 -27.92 -1.99 -7.39
C SER A 21 -27.10 -3.22 -7.02
N ALA A 22 -26.69 -3.99 -8.03
CA ALA A 22 -25.80 -5.11 -7.87
C ALA A 22 -24.55 -4.61 -7.12
N ALA A 23 -24.21 -5.29 -6.02
CA ALA A 23 -22.99 -5.01 -5.28
C ALA A 23 -21.79 -5.05 -6.27
N PRO A 24 -20.87 -4.10 -6.22
CA PRO A 24 -19.68 -4.14 -7.05
C PRO A 24 -18.92 -5.45 -6.77
N PRO A 25 -18.30 -6.06 -7.79
CA PRO A 25 -17.54 -7.30 -7.60
C PRO A 25 -16.42 -7.08 -6.57
N PRO A 26 -16.09 -8.10 -5.77
CA PRO A 26 -15.03 -7.97 -4.77
C PRO A 26 -13.71 -7.62 -5.45
N VAL A 27 -13.14 -6.48 -5.07
CA VAL A 27 -11.81 -6.06 -5.49
C VAL A 27 -10.83 -6.79 -4.59
N VAL A 28 -10.21 -7.84 -5.08
CA VAL A 28 -9.10 -8.48 -4.37
C VAL A 28 -7.91 -7.55 -4.47
N VAL A 29 -7.57 -6.91 -3.36
CA VAL A 29 -6.34 -6.12 -3.27
C VAL A 29 -5.18 -7.10 -3.20
N SER A 30 -4.40 -7.18 -4.25
CA SER A 30 -3.06 -7.75 -4.14
C SER A 30 -2.31 -6.89 -3.14
N VAL A 31 -1.88 -7.48 -2.04
CA VAL A 31 -1.17 -6.82 -0.94
C VAL A 31 0.14 -6.18 -1.42
N LEU A 32 0.55 -6.52 -2.63
CA LEU A 32 1.68 -5.91 -3.35
C LEU A 32 1.26 -5.82 -4.81
N SER A 33 0.92 -4.63 -5.23
CA SER A 33 0.63 -4.15 -6.59
C SER A 33 0.76 -5.17 -7.73
N THR A 34 -0.34 -5.79 -8.12
CA THR A 34 -0.44 -6.45 -9.42
C THR A 34 -1.67 -5.95 -10.17
N PRO A 35 -1.52 -5.33 -11.35
CA PRO A 35 -2.58 -4.61 -12.06
C PRO A 35 -3.64 -5.49 -12.75
N LYS A 36 -3.60 -6.80 -12.71
CA LYS A 36 -4.43 -7.65 -13.59
C LYS A 36 -5.55 -8.45 -12.92
N LEU A 37 -5.92 -8.20 -11.69
CA LEU A 37 -6.98 -8.99 -11.02
C LEU A 37 -8.41 -8.65 -11.45
N HIS A 38 -8.64 -7.56 -12.18
CA HIS A 38 -9.97 -7.15 -12.61
C HIS A 38 -10.60 -7.99 -13.74
N GLN A 39 -9.84 -8.84 -14.44
CA GLN A 39 -10.34 -9.54 -15.63
C GLN A 39 -10.74 -11.00 -15.39
N VAL A 40 -10.26 -11.65 -14.34
CA VAL A 40 -10.45 -13.10 -14.13
C VAL A 40 -11.72 -13.45 -13.31
N LEU A 41 -12.27 -12.50 -12.55
CA LEU A 41 -13.44 -12.75 -11.69
C LEU A 41 -14.81 -12.51 -12.37
N ALA A 42 -14.83 -12.12 -13.64
CA ALA A 42 -16.09 -11.95 -14.40
C ALA A 42 -16.68 -13.26 -14.96
N GLU A 43 -15.95 -14.36 -14.93
CA GLU A 43 -16.44 -15.66 -15.40
C GLU A 43 -16.51 -16.64 -14.23
N GLY A 44 -17.75 -16.93 -13.81
CA GLY A 44 -18.09 -17.73 -12.64
C GLY A 44 -17.43 -19.10 -12.59
N GLY A 45 -16.49 -19.29 -11.68
CA GLY A 45 -15.99 -20.59 -11.27
C GLY A 45 -16.84 -21.17 -10.12
N PRO A 46 -16.92 -22.50 -9.95
CA PRO A 46 -17.82 -23.14 -9.02
C PRO A 46 -17.41 -22.92 -7.56
N ARG A 47 -18.37 -22.46 -6.74
CA ARG A 47 -18.24 -22.41 -5.28
C ARG A 47 -18.22 -23.84 -4.74
N VAL A 48 -17.08 -24.27 -4.21
CA VAL A 48 -17.00 -25.49 -3.42
C VAL A 48 -17.25 -25.13 -1.96
N GLY A 49 -18.44 -25.40 -1.49
CA GLY A 49 -18.76 -25.41 -0.07
C GLY A 49 -18.19 -26.67 0.58
N ALA A 50 -17.22 -26.50 1.45
CA ALA A 50 -16.83 -27.56 2.39
C ALA A 50 -16.55 -26.95 3.76
N THR A 51 -17.49 -27.16 4.68
CA THR A 51 -17.30 -26.92 6.10
C THR A 51 -16.39 -28.01 6.65
N THR A 52 -15.11 -27.77 6.72
CA THR A 52 -14.18 -28.64 7.44
C THR A 52 -13.80 -27.95 8.74
N THR A 53 -14.24 -28.51 9.86
CA THR A 53 -13.77 -28.13 11.20
C THR A 53 -12.28 -28.41 11.31
N VAL A 54 -11.48 -27.33 11.30
CA VAL A 54 -10.05 -27.39 11.55
C VAL A 54 -9.84 -27.51 13.06
N PRO A 55 -9.06 -28.51 13.56
CA PRO A 55 -8.68 -28.54 14.96
C PRO A 55 -7.84 -27.31 15.30
N ALA A 56 -8.05 -26.77 16.51
CA ALA A 56 -7.31 -25.61 17.00
C ALA A 56 -5.79 -25.86 16.89
N ALA A 57 -5.15 -25.15 15.99
CA ALA A 57 -3.71 -25.17 15.84
C ALA A 57 -3.10 -24.50 17.07
N THR A 58 -2.17 -25.18 17.70
CA THR A 58 -1.27 -24.65 18.71
C THR A 58 -0.63 -23.37 18.14
N PRO A 59 -0.57 -22.26 18.90
CA PRO A 59 0.07 -21.04 18.38
C PRO A 59 1.49 -21.38 17.97
N PRO A 60 1.93 -21.02 16.77
CA PRO A 60 3.32 -21.18 16.39
C PRO A 60 4.17 -20.35 17.34
N SER A 61 5.13 -21.01 17.98
CA SER A 61 6.18 -20.38 18.75
C SER A 61 6.78 -19.26 17.91
N GLU A 62 7.08 -18.13 18.58
CA GLU A 62 7.88 -17.02 18.03
C GLU A 62 8.99 -17.56 17.13
N PRO A 63 9.31 -16.86 16.01
CA PRO A 63 10.46 -17.25 15.21
C PRO A 63 11.67 -17.28 16.13
N ARG A 64 12.08 -18.49 16.48
CA ARG A 64 13.24 -18.75 17.29
C ARG A 64 14.40 -18.06 16.60
N ALA A 65 15.01 -17.08 17.26
CA ALA A 65 16.31 -16.56 16.88
C ALA A 65 17.22 -17.76 16.64
N LEU A 66 17.54 -18.04 15.38
CA LEU A 66 18.45 -19.09 15.00
C LEU A 66 19.85 -18.65 15.44
N ASP A 67 20.19 -19.07 16.64
CA ASP A 67 21.53 -18.96 17.18
C ASP A 67 22.48 -19.81 16.36
N GLY A 68 23.41 -19.14 15.71
CA GLY A 68 24.70 -19.68 15.29
C GLY A 68 24.74 -20.63 14.10
N LYS A 69 25.09 -20.08 12.94
CA LYS A 69 25.86 -20.64 11.80
C LYS A 69 25.14 -20.47 10.45
N ARG A 70 25.60 -19.53 9.76
CA ARG A 70 25.41 -18.87 8.48
C ARG A 70 24.61 -17.58 8.70
N ARG A 71 25.28 -16.45 8.45
CA ARG A 71 24.59 -15.18 8.22
C ARG A 71 23.76 -15.37 6.94
N GLY A 72 22.54 -15.83 7.09
CA GLY A 72 21.56 -15.81 6.03
C GLY A 72 21.42 -14.37 5.54
N LYS A 73 21.06 -14.19 4.29
CA LYS A 73 20.70 -12.86 3.78
C LYS A 73 19.59 -12.27 4.66
N PRO A 74 19.59 -10.96 4.88
CA PRO A 74 18.45 -10.31 5.55
C PRO A 74 17.14 -10.63 4.82
N TRP A 75 16.03 -10.76 5.54
CA TRP A 75 14.74 -11.17 4.97
C TRP A 75 14.29 -10.29 3.79
N TRP A 76 14.64 -8.99 3.79
CA TRP A 76 14.30 -8.08 2.69
C TRP A 76 15.10 -8.35 1.41
N GLU A 77 16.33 -8.86 1.50
CA GLU A 77 17.08 -9.28 0.31
C GLU A 77 16.53 -10.59 -0.28
N GLU A 78 15.88 -11.42 0.56
CA GLU A 78 15.17 -12.61 0.08
C GLU A 78 13.84 -12.27 -0.56
N LEU A 79 13.14 -11.25 -0.03
CA LEU A 79 11.84 -10.82 -0.52
C LEU A 79 11.97 -9.86 -1.71
N PHE A 80 12.74 -8.76 -1.58
CA PHE A 80 12.83 -7.69 -2.58
C PHE A 80 14.07 -7.86 -3.47
N ASN A 81 14.07 -8.89 -4.30
CA ASN A 81 15.13 -9.23 -5.25
C ASN A 81 14.58 -9.26 -6.69
N ASP A 82 15.38 -9.71 -7.65
CA ASP A 82 14.98 -9.80 -9.07
C ASP A 82 13.78 -10.72 -9.30
N ASP A 83 13.63 -11.80 -8.52
CA ASP A 83 12.46 -12.67 -8.61
C ASP A 83 11.18 -11.92 -8.16
N TYR A 84 11.28 -11.05 -7.15
CA TYR A 84 10.16 -10.19 -6.74
C TYR A 84 9.73 -9.24 -7.85
N LEU A 85 10.67 -8.65 -8.57
CA LEU A 85 10.36 -7.77 -9.71
C LEU A 85 9.52 -8.46 -10.77
N ARG A 86 9.72 -9.76 -10.99
CA ARG A 86 8.88 -10.57 -11.89
C ARG A 86 7.46 -10.72 -11.41
N THR A 87 7.23 -10.66 -10.09
CA THR A 87 5.89 -10.77 -9.49
C THR A 87 5.13 -9.45 -9.46
N THR A 88 5.82 -8.33 -9.64
CA THR A 88 5.18 -7.02 -9.77
C THR A 88 4.66 -6.88 -11.19
N GLY A 89 3.35 -6.93 -11.38
CA GLY A 89 2.74 -6.75 -12.69
C GLY A 89 3.17 -5.42 -13.34
N SER A 90 3.10 -5.35 -14.65
CA SER A 90 3.37 -4.12 -15.39
C SER A 90 2.32 -3.06 -15.03
N VAL A 91 2.70 -2.08 -14.22
CA VAL A 91 1.89 -0.87 -13.99
C VAL A 91 2.01 -0.01 -15.23
N THR A 92 0.90 0.42 -15.79
CA THR A 92 0.89 1.27 -16.99
C THR A 92 1.37 2.68 -16.66
N GLU A 93 1.94 3.38 -17.63
CA GLU A 93 2.31 4.80 -17.46
C GLU A 93 1.12 5.68 -17.06
N ARG A 94 -0.08 5.33 -17.53
CA ARG A 94 -1.31 6.03 -17.15
C ARG A 94 -1.65 5.86 -15.67
N GLU A 95 -1.46 4.69 -15.12
CA GLU A 95 -1.67 4.41 -13.69
C GLU A 95 -0.64 5.15 -12.84
N ILE A 96 0.66 5.08 -13.24
CA ILE A 96 1.73 5.83 -12.57
C ILE A 96 1.43 7.33 -12.57
N ALA A 97 1.01 7.88 -13.71
CA ALA A 97 0.67 9.29 -13.84
C ALA A 97 -0.53 9.69 -12.97
N ALA A 98 -1.55 8.82 -12.87
CA ALA A 98 -2.72 9.06 -12.02
C ALA A 98 -2.35 9.04 -10.52
N GLU A 99 -1.56 8.05 -10.08
CA GLU A 99 -1.05 7.96 -8.71
C GLU A 99 -0.16 9.16 -8.37
N ALA A 100 0.78 9.51 -9.27
CA ALA A 100 1.65 10.68 -9.09
C ALA A 100 0.85 12.00 -9.03
N THR A 101 -0.25 12.13 -9.79
CA THR A 101 -1.15 13.28 -9.71
C THR A 101 -1.81 13.36 -8.34
N PHE A 102 -2.32 12.24 -7.84
CA PHE A 102 -2.91 12.19 -6.50
C PHE A 102 -1.88 12.53 -5.41
N ILE A 103 -0.64 12.01 -5.50
CA ILE A 103 0.44 12.31 -4.56
C ILE A 103 0.77 13.81 -4.60
N GLU A 104 0.93 14.39 -5.79
CA GLU A 104 1.23 15.81 -6.00
C GLU A 104 0.15 16.71 -5.41
N GLU A 105 -1.12 16.45 -5.73
CA GLU A 105 -2.26 17.24 -5.25
C GLU A 105 -2.45 17.10 -3.74
N SER A 106 -2.27 15.89 -3.18
CA SER A 106 -2.39 15.66 -1.74
C SER A 106 -1.30 16.37 -0.95
N LEU A 107 -0.04 16.28 -1.40
CA LEU A 107 1.07 16.97 -0.73
C LEU A 107 0.94 18.48 -0.83
N GLY A 108 0.37 19.02 -1.91
CA GLY A 108 0.10 20.43 -2.09
C GLY A 108 1.35 21.34 -2.02
N VAL A 109 2.55 20.78 -2.22
CA VAL A 109 3.81 21.50 -2.18
C VAL A 109 4.13 22.19 -3.52
N ALA A 110 4.84 23.29 -3.48
CA ALA A 110 5.18 24.06 -4.69
C ALA A 110 6.14 23.28 -5.60
N LYS A 111 6.09 23.53 -6.91
CA LYS A 111 7.12 23.02 -7.84
C LYS A 111 8.52 23.48 -7.39
N GLY A 112 9.49 22.58 -7.52
CA GLY A 112 10.84 22.78 -6.99
C GLY A 112 11.01 22.40 -5.51
N ALA A 113 9.93 22.07 -4.79
CA ALA A 113 10.01 21.55 -3.43
C ALA A 113 10.78 20.22 -3.37
N THR A 114 11.37 19.96 -2.22
CA THR A 114 12.11 18.72 -1.96
C THR A 114 11.17 17.66 -1.37
N VAL A 115 11.02 16.55 -2.05
CA VAL A 115 10.09 15.45 -1.70
C VAL A 115 10.86 14.16 -1.50
N LEU A 116 10.51 13.41 -0.46
CA LEU A 116 11.05 12.07 -0.19
C LEU A 116 10.03 11.01 -0.63
N ASP A 117 10.46 10.11 -1.52
CA ASP A 117 9.78 8.84 -1.80
C ASP A 117 10.34 7.78 -0.86
N LEU A 118 9.61 7.47 0.19
CA LEU A 118 10.04 6.54 1.24
C LEU A 118 9.65 5.11 0.89
N ALA A 119 10.61 4.22 0.77
CA ALA A 119 10.50 2.89 0.21
C ALA A 119 10.09 2.94 -1.28
N CYS A 120 10.90 3.66 -2.05
CA CYS A 120 10.60 4.01 -3.44
C CYS A 120 10.62 2.82 -4.41
N GLY A 121 11.18 1.67 -4.01
CA GLY A 121 11.32 0.50 -4.87
C GLY A 121 12.04 0.83 -6.17
N THR A 122 11.42 0.56 -7.32
CA THR A 122 11.94 0.88 -8.65
C THR A 122 11.80 2.35 -9.05
N GLY A 123 11.39 3.22 -8.13
CA GLY A 123 11.39 4.67 -8.31
C GLY A 123 10.37 5.23 -9.29
N ARG A 124 9.34 4.48 -9.69
CA ARG A 124 8.40 4.90 -10.73
C ARG A 124 7.67 6.21 -10.42
N HIS A 125 7.25 6.42 -9.17
CA HIS A 125 6.62 7.68 -8.74
C HIS A 125 7.65 8.79 -8.55
N ALA A 126 8.85 8.46 -8.02
CA ALA A 126 9.94 9.41 -7.87
C ALA A 126 10.37 10.00 -9.23
N ILE A 127 10.51 9.14 -10.25
CA ILE A 127 10.87 9.54 -11.62
C ILE A 127 9.78 10.43 -12.23
N GLU A 128 8.51 10.04 -12.08
CA GLU A 128 7.38 10.81 -12.59
C GLU A 128 7.27 12.19 -11.92
N LEU A 129 7.43 12.27 -10.59
CA LEU A 129 7.41 13.55 -9.86
C LEU A 129 8.63 14.43 -10.21
N ALA A 130 9.81 13.82 -10.43
CA ALA A 130 10.97 14.55 -10.92
C ALA A 130 10.71 15.16 -12.30
N ALA A 131 10.08 14.42 -13.22
CA ALA A 131 9.66 14.92 -14.53
C ALA A 131 8.66 16.10 -14.43
N ARG A 132 7.87 16.14 -13.36
CA ARG A 132 6.95 17.25 -13.06
C ARG A 132 7.61 18.45 -12.39
N GLY A 133 8.92 18.41 -12.13
CA GLY A 133 9.72 19.53 -11.62
C GLY A 133 9.90 19.57 -10.10
N TYR A 134 9.71 18.45 -9.39
CA TYR A 134 10.07 18.32 -7.99
C TYR A 134 11.52 17.88 -7.81
N GLN A 135 12.14 18.23 -6.69
CA GLN A 135 13.44 17.69 -6.26
C GLN A 135 13.17 16.41 -5.45
N VAL A 136 13.24 15.25 -6.11
CA VAL A 136 12.87 14.00 -5.45
C VAL A 136 14.10 13.25 -4.99
N ILE A 137 14.02 12.70 -3.76
CA ILE A 137 14.96 11.71 -3.24
C ILE A 137 14.20 10.41 -3.07
N GLY A 138 14.63 9.37 -3.78
CA GLY A 138 14.14 8.01 -3.58
C GLY A 138 14.96 7.31 -2.49
N PHE A 139 14.30 6.75 -1.48
CA PHE A 139 14.94 6.07 -0.38
C PHE A 139 14.41 4.65 -0.25
N ASP A 140 15.27 3.65 -0.34
CA ASP A 140 14.87 2.25 -0.24
C ASP A 140 15.95 1.39 0.43
N LEU A 141 15.53 0.28 1.02
CA LEU A 141 16.43 -0.68 1.65
C LEU A 141 17.11 -1.60 0.62
N SER A 142 16.42 -1.90 -0.49
CA SER A 142 16.86 -2.85 -1.51
C SER A 142 17.77 -2.19 -2.55
N LEU A 143 19.04 -2.58 -2.56
CA LEU A 143 19.98 -2.11 -3.57
C LEU A 143 19.58 -2.57 -4.99
N ALA A 144 18.99 -3.76 -5.13
CA ALA A 144 18.53 -4.27 -6.42
C ALA A 144 17.42 -3.38 -7.02
N MET A 145 16.46 -2.95 -6.16
CA MET A 145 15.41 -2.03 -6.56
C MET A 145 15.96 -0.67 -6.97
N LEU A 146 16.91 -0.12 -6.20
CA LEU A 146 17.53 1.18 -6.50
C LEU A 146 18.39 1.15 -7.76
N ALA A 147 19.06 0.03 -8.05
CA ALA A 147 19.79 -0.14 -9.31
C ALA A 147 18.81 -0.02 -10.49
N ARG A 148 17.69 -0.73 -10.43
CA ARG A 148 16.65 -0.64 -11.47
C ARG A 148 16.07 0.77 -11.58
N ALA A 149 15.79 1.41 -10.44
CA ALA A 149 15.31 2.79 -10.40
C ALA A 149 16.29 3.78 -11.08
N SER A 150 17.59 3.57 -10.88
CA SER A 150 18.63 4.39 -11.50
C SER A 150 18.68 4.21 -13.01
N ASP A 151 18.56 2.96 -13.50
CA ASP A 151 18.52 2.66 -14.93
C ASP A 151 17.29 3.29 -15.59
N ASP A 152 16.11 3.11 -15.00
CA ASP A 152 14.86 3.67 -15.51
C ASP A 152 14.87 5.22 -15.50
N ALA A 153 15.49 5.85 -14.50
CA ALA A 153 15.68 7.29 -14.45
C ALA A 153 16.59 7.81 -15.57
N GLN A 154 17.68 7.09 -15.85
CA GLN A 154 18.60 7.42 -16.96
C GLN A 154 17.91 7.30 -18.32
N GLU A 155 17.15 6.22 -18.54
CA GLU A 155 16.38 6.00 -19.77
C GLU A 155 15.36 7.14 -20.02
N ARG A 156 14.74 7.63 -18.93
CA ARG A 156 13.79 8.76 -18.99
C ARG A 156 14.44 10.15 -18.87
N HIS A 157 15.77 10.23 -18.88
CA HIS A 157 16.56 11.46 -18.79
C HIS A 157 16.22 12.30 -17.53
N GLN A 158 15.82 11.65 -16.44
CA GLN A 158 15.52 12.32 -15.18
C GLN A 158 16.74 12.30 -14.25
N LYS A 159 16.94 13.44 -13.56
CA LYS A 159 18.02 13.61 -12.57
C LYS A 159 17.40 13.65 -11.18
N LEU A 160 17.54 12.57 -10.45
CA LEU A 160 17.13 12.48 -9.04
C LEU A 160 18.13 11.60 -8.27
N ASN A 161 18.10 11.68 -6.96
CA ASN A 161 19.02 10.93 -6.11
C ASN A 161 18.30 9.72 -5.52
N PHE A 162 18.91 8.55 -5.64
CA PHE A 162 18.50 7.34 -4.93
C PHE A 162 19.48 7.07 -3.79
N VAL A 163 18.93 6.82 -2.60
CA VAL A 163 19.69 6.61 -1.37
C VAL A 163 19.31 5.26 -0.78
N GLN A 164 20.31 4.38 -0.63
CA GLN A 164 20.09 3.14 0.10
C GLN A 164 20.07 3.40 1.60
N GLY A 165 19.06 2.88 2.30
CA GLY A 165 18.99 2.99 3.74
C GLY A 165 17.79 2.29 4.34
N ASP A 166 17.82 2.13 5.64
CA ASP A 166 16.73 1.57 6.43
C ASP A 166 15.87 2.71 6.99
N MET A 167 14.58 2.71 6.68
CA MET A 167 13.67 3.76 7.17
C MET A 167 13.56 3.81 8.70
N ARG A 168 13.92 2.71 9.39
CA ARG A 168 14.00 2.67 10.86
C ARG A 168 15.17 3.46 11.42
N GLU A 169 16.21 3.68 10.61
CA GLU A 169 17.47 4.33 10.98
C GLU A 169 17.72 5.63 10.19
N MET A 170 16.72 6.13 9.50
CA MET A 170 16.79 7.35 8.70
C MET A 170 17.14 8.57 9.57
N THR A 171 18.11 9.36 9.14
CA THR A 171 18.69 10.47 9.93
C THR A 171 18.44 11.86 9.34
N PHE A 172 17.56 12.00 8.35
CA PHE A 172 17.22 13.32 7.80
C PHE A 172 16.54 14.20 8.86
N GLU A 173 16.84 15.49 8.84
CA GLU A 173 16.28 16.49 9.75
C GLU A 173 15.85 17.73 8.95
N ASP A 174 14.58 18.14 9.10
CA ASP A 174 13.97 19.31 8.47
C ASP A 174 14.35 19.51 6.99
N ALA A 175 14.44 18.39 6.24
CA ALA A 175 14.98 18.38 4.89
C ALA A 175 13.89 18.44 3.80
N PHE A 176 12.70 17.93 4.10
CA PHE A 176 11.66 17.72 3.09
C PHE A 176 10.44 18.58 3.31
N ASP A 177 9.88 19.09 2.21
CA ASP A 177 8.60 19.79 2.19
C ASP A 177 7.43 18.79 2.21
N GLY A 178 7.64 17.60 1.61
CA GLY A 178 6.71 16.48 1.60
C GLY A 178 7.42 15.13 1.66
N VAL A 179 6.77 14.16 2.28
CA VAL A 179 7.19 12.76 2.28
C VAL A 179 5.99 11.92 1.87
N TYR A 180 6.18 10.93 1.02
CA TYR A 180 5.15 9.93 0.79
C TYR A 180 5.72 8.51 0.91
N CYS A 181 4.86 7.59 1.37
CA CYS A 181 5.15 6.16 1.42
C CYS A 181 3.94 5.44 0.80
N TRP A 182 4.17 4.83 -0.35
CA TRP A 182 3.10 4.35 -1.23
C TRP A 182 3.09 2.84 -1.36
N GLN A 183 1.94 2.28 -1.73
CA GLN A 183 1.75 0.86 -2.04
C GLN A 183 2.17 -0.10 -0.92
N THR A 184 1.67 0.18 0.29
CA THR A 184 1.82 -0.72 1.45
C THR A 184 3.27 -1.04 1.82
N SER A 185 4.19 -0.13 1.53
CA SER A 185 5.60 -0.28 1.96
C SER A 185 5.80 -0.10 3.46
N PHE A 186 4.79 0.42 4.17
CA PHE A 186 4.76 0.56 5.63
C PHE A 186 4.10 -0.65 6.30
N GLY A 187 4.61 -1.08 7.47
CA GLY A 187 4.01 -2.16 8.26
C GLY A 187 4.81 -3.45 8.29
N PHE A 188 5.93 -3.56 7.59
CA PHE A 188 6.74 -4.78 7.58
C PHE A 188 7.43 -5.09 8.92
N PHE A 189 7.60 -4.10 9.78
CA PHE A 189 8.33 -4.25 11.04
C PHE A 189 7.40 -4.52 12.23
N GLU A 190 8.01 -4.76 13.40
CA GLU A 190 7.31 -4.80 14.68
C GLU A 190 6.76 -3.41 15.04
N GLU A 191 5.76 -3.36 15.93
CA GLU A 191 5.00 -2.15 16.25
C GLU A 191 5.90 -0.97 16.66
N GLU A 192 6.87 -1.23 17.55
CA GLU A 192 7.81 -0.19 18.01
C GLU A 192 8.70 0.32 16.88
N LYS A 193 9.04 -0.55 15.93
CA LYS A 193 9.84 -0.17 14.75
C LYS A 193 9.02 0.62 13.74
N ASN A 194 7.76 0.24 13.53
CA ASN A 194 6.85 1.03 12.70
C ASN A 194 6.63 2.43 13.30
N ALA A 195 6.48 2.52 14.63
CA ALA A 195 6.40 3.81 15.32
C ALA A 195 7.68 4.65 15.16
N ALA A 196 8.86 4.01 15.22
CA ALA A 196 10.14 4.68 14.98
C ALA A 196 10.23 5.24 13.56
N VAL A 197 9.72 4.52 12.54
CA VAL A 197 9.64 5.02 11.16
C VAL A 197 8.83 6.31 11.09
N VAL A 198 7.63 6.34 11.71
CA VAL A 198 6.78 7.55 11.71
C VAL A 198 7.50 8.71 12.41
N GLY A 199 8.19 8.46 13.53
CA GLY A 199 9.01 9.45 14.23
C GLY A 199 10.17 9.98 13.36
N ASN A 200 10.81 9.11 12.58
CA ASN A 200 11.87 9.49 11.64
C ASN A 200 11.32 10.38 10.49
N VAL A 201 10.15 10.03 9.96
CA VAL A 201 9.47 10.87 8.95
C VAL A 201 9.14 12.25 9.52
N HIS A 202 8.61 12.29 10.75
CA HIS A 202 8.32 13.55 11.43
C HIS A 202 9.59 14.41 11.56
N ARG A 203 10.72 13.83 11.97
CA ARG A 203 12.01 14.54 12.08
C ARG A 203 12.49 15.03 10.71
N ALA A 204 12.34 14.21 9.65
CA ALA A 204 12.81 14.50 8.31
C ALA A 204 12.04 15.63 7.62
N LEU A 205 10.78 15.83 7.96
CA LEU A 205 9.93 16.88 7.42
C LEU A 205 10.27 18.24 8.01
N LYS A 206 10.21 19.29 7.21
CA LYS A 206 10.16 20.68 7.66
C LYS A 206 8.88 20.95 8.45
N LYS A 207 8.88 22.02 9.25
CA LYS A 207 7.66 22.46 9.94
C LYS A 207 6.54 22.77 8.95
N GLY A 208 5.35 22.24 9.17
CA GLY A 208 4.22 22.32 8.25
C GLY A 208 4.33 21.40 7.03
N GLY A 209 5.39 20.59 6.95
CA GLY A 209 5.56 19.61 5.88
C GLY A 209 4.51 18.51 5.95
N GLN A 210 4.22 17.90 4.80
CA GLN A 210 3.13 16.94 4.62
C GLN A 210 3.66 15.50 4.52
N PHE A 211 2.98 14.58 5.18
CA PHE A 211 3.22 13.14 5.07
C PHE A 211 2.00 12.44 4.47
N LEU A 212 2.16 11.86 3.30
CA LEU A 212 1.15 11.03 2.65
C LEU A 212 1.51 9.55 2.80
N LEU A 213 0.65 8.79 3.45
CA LEU A 213 0.87 7.37 3.72
C LEU A 213 -0.28 6.54 3.18
N GLU A 214 0.01 5.55 2.33
CA GLU A 214 -0.95 4.53 1.91
C GLU A 214 -0.61 3.19 2.56
N VAL A 215 -1.64 2.57 3.15
CA VAL A 215 -1.57 1.20 3.70
C VAL A 215 -2.83 0.42 3.33
N VAL A 216 -2.72 -0.90 3.32
CA VAL A 216 -3.89 -1.78 3.21
C VAL A 216 -4.82 -1.57 4.41
N ASN A 217 -6.11 -1.41 4.14
CA ASN A 217 -7.12 -1.28 5.17
C ASN A 217 -7.41 -2.65 5.81
N ARG A 218 -7.10 -2.80 7.10
CA ARG A 218 -7.38 -4.02 7.87
C ARG A 218 -8.85 -4.42 7.81
N ASP A 219 -9.74 -3.44 7.93
CA ASP A 219 -11.16 -3.70 8.01
C ASP A 219 -11.72 -4.19 6.67
N TYR A 220 -11.10 -3.79 5.54
CA TYR A 220 -11.42 -4.31 4.22
C TYR A 220 -10.95 -5.77 4.06
N VAL A 221 -9.68 -6.06 4.30
CA VAL A 221 -9.13 -7.41 4.08
C VAL A 221 -9.69 -8.44 5.04
N ALA A 222 -10.17 -8.04 6.21
CA ALA A 222 -10.78 -8.93 7.19
C ALA A 222 -12.04 -9.65 6.68
N HIS A 223 -12.69 -9.13 5.63
CA HIS A 223 -13.86 -9.77 5.03
C HIS A 223 -13.50 -10.92 4.08
N ASP A 224 -12.30 -10.90 3.48
CA ASP A 224 -11.92 -11.81 2.41
C ASP A 224 -10.87 -12.84 2.80
N VAL A 225 -10.40 -12.84 4.06
CA VAL A 225 -9.41 -13.81 4.54
C VAL A 225 -10.07 -14.96 5.34
N PRO A 226 -9.49 -16.17 5.29
CA PRO A 226 -8.32 -16.58 4.52
C PRO A 226 -8.62 -16.64 3.02
N SER A 227 -7.64 -16.29 2.20
CA SER A 227 -7.81 -16.33 0.74
C SER A 227 -6.62 -16.98 0.05
N LEU A 228 -6.91 -17.55 -1.13
CA LEU A 228 -5.92 -18.09 -2.04
C LEU A 228 -6.05 -17.33 -3.35
N VAL A 229 -5.00 -16.64 -3.72
CA VAL A 229 -4.96 -15.80 -4.92
C VAL A 229 -3.82 -16.28 -5.80
N TRP A 230 -4.08 -16.46 -7.09
CA TRP A 230 -3.02 -16.71 -8.06
C TRP A 230 -3.03 -15.66 -9.17
N PHE A 231 -1.86 -15.39 -9.72
CA PHE A 231 -1.67 -14.40 -10.77
C PHE A 231 -0.43 -14.71 -11.59
N GLU A 232 -0.39 -14.17 -12.80
CA GLU A 232 0.76 -14.28 -13.69
C GLU A 232 1.72 -13.10 -13.48
N GLY A 233 3.01 -13.42 -13.36
CA GLY A 233 4.11 -12.48 -13.38
C GLY A 233 4.90 -12.58 -14.69
N ASP A 234 6.05 -11.93 -14.73
CA ASP A 234 6.98 -12.01 -15.86
C ASP A 234 7.76 -13.32 -15.82
N GLY A 235 7.36 -14.30 -16.66
CA GLY A 235 7.96 -15.63 -16.71
C GLY A 235 7.74 -16.44 -15.43
N CYS A 236 6.63 -16.21 -14.72
CA CYS A 236 6.24 -17.00 -13.55
C CYS A 236 4.75 -16.95 -13.28
N ILE A 237 4.26 -17.99 -12.58
CA ILE A 237 2.93 -18.01 -11.96
C ILE A 237 3.12 -17.93 -10.45
N CYS A 238 2.40 -17.03 -9.80
CA CYS A 238 2.42 -16.82 -8.37
C CYS A 238 1.11 -17.27 -7.72
N MET A 239 1.23 -17.86 -6.54
CA MET A 239 0.11 -18.24 -5.69
C MET A 239 0.36 -17.71 -4.29
N ASP A 240 -0.54 -16.85 -3.80
CA ASP A 240 -0.50 -16.28 -2.46
C ASP A 240 -1.57 -16.92 -1.57
N GLU A 241 -1.12 -17.58 -0.52
CA GLU A 241 -1.97 -17.98 0.60
C GLU A 241 -1.95 -16.86 1.64
N VAL A 242 -3.11 -16.23 1.86
CA VAL A 242 -3.22 -15.03 2.69
C VAL A 242 -4.06 -15.30 3.94
N HIS A 243 -3.51 -14.99 5.10
CA HIS A 243 -4.15 -15.14 6.40
C HIS A 243 -4.01 -13.87 7.24
N LEU A 244 -5.07 -13.46 7.94
CA LEU A 244 -5.02 -12.37 8.90
C LEU A 244 -4.94 -12.95 10.33
N ASP A 245 -3.88 -12.63 11.04
CA ASP A 245 -3.79 -12.82 12.48
C ASP A 245 -4.51 -11.65 13.17
N PHE A 246 -5.72 -11.90 13.65
CA PHE A 246 -6.56 -10.88 14.28
C PHE A 246 -6.03 -10.39 15.64
N ILE A 247 -5.17 -11.17 16.32
CA ILE A 247 -4.58 -10.76 17.59
C ILE A 247 -3.49 -9.72 17.37
N THR A 248 -2.61 -9.98 16.41
CA THR A 248 -1.49 -9.10 16.10
C THR A 248 -1.81 -8.12 14.96
N SER A 249 -2.98 -8.24 14.32
CA SER A 249 -3.37 -7.49 13.11
C SER A 249 -2.29 -7.58 12.02
N ARG A 250 -1.70 -8.76 11.82
CA ARG A 250 -0.69 -9.00 10.78
C ARG A 250 -1.27 -9.88 9.68
N LEU A 251 -1.18 -9.36 8.46
CA LEU A 251 -1.45 -10.11 7.26
C LEU A 251 -0.24 -10.98 6.95
N ARG A 252 -0.41 -12.29 6.97
CA ARG A 252 0.63 -13.28 6.65
C ARG A 252 0.40 -13.76 5.23
N VAL A 253 1.44 -13.72 4.43
CA VAL A 253 1.40 -14.17 3.03
C VAL A 253 2.46 -15.22 2.84
N LYS A 254 2.03 -16.39 2.36
CA LYS A 254 2.93 -17.40 1.82
C LYS A 254 2.78 -17.38 0.30
N ARG A 255 3.83 -16.90 -0.37
CA ARG A 255 3.88 -16.84 -1.84
C ARG A 255 4.66 -18.02 -2.39
N THR A 256 4.03 -18.79 -3.27
CA THR A 256 4.69 -19.80 -4.09
C THR A 256 4.84 -19.24 -5.50
N MET A 257 6.07 -19.16 -5.99
CA MET A 257 6.40 -18.75 -7.35
C MET A 257 6.82 -19.99 -8.16
N MET A 258 6.16 -20.24 -9.27
CA MET A 258 6.50 -21.26 -10.23
C MET A 258 7.05 -20.59 -11.49
N MET A 259 8.34 -20.74 -11.75
CA MET A 259 9.01 -20.14 -12.89
C MET A 259 8.83 -20.97 -14.16
N ASP A 260 8.88 -20.34 -15.33
CA ASP A 260 8.76 -21.02 -16.65
C ASP A 260 9.87 -22.05 -16.89
N ASP A 261 11.04 -21.90 -16.22
CA ASP A 261 12.15 -22.85 -16.27
C ASP A 261 11.97 -24.06 -15.34
N GLY A 262 10.81 -24.20 -14.69
CA GLY A 262 10.45 -25.30 -13.80
C GLY A 262 10.96 -25.15 -12.36
N ARG A 263 11.67 -24.07 -12.01
CA ARG A 263 12.04 -23.80 -10.62
C ARG A 263 10.80 -23.33 -9.83
N SER A 264 10.73 -23.72 -8.57
CA SER A 264 9.75 -23.23 -7.60
C SER A 264 10.44 -22.58 -6.42
N LYS A 265 9.87 -21.50 -5.92
CA LYS A 265 10.35 -20.77 -4.76
C LYS A 265 9.19 -20.41 -3.84
N GLU A 266 9.36 -20.64 -2.56
CA GLU A 266 8.41 -20.19 -1.54
C GLU A 266 9.03 -19.05 -0.72
N ILE A 267 8.21 -18.04 -0.44
CA ILE A 267 8.58 -16.89 0.40
C ILE A 267 7.44 -16.63 1.36
N GLU A 268 7.77 -16.49 2.64
CA GLU A 268 6.81 -16.09 3.67
C GLU A 268 7.17 -14.69 4.17
N TYR A 269 6.16 -13.83 4.27
CA TYR A 269 6.30 -12.51 4.87
C TYR A 269 5.02 -12.11 5.59
N SER A 270 5.12 -11.09 6.42
CA SER A 270 3.94 -10.53 7.08
C SER A 270 4.01 -9.02 7.15
N VAL A 271 2.83 -8.40 7.04
CA VAL A 271 2.66 -6.94 7.10
C VAL A 271 1.65 -6.61 8.19
N ARG A 272 1.96 -5.65 9.07
CA ARG A 272 1.01 -5.08 10.02
C ARG A 272 0.00 -4.24 9.24
N VAL A 273 -1.27 -4.63 9.32
CA VAL A 273 -2.38 -3.89 8.71
C VAL A 273 -3.14 -3.13 9.79
N TYR A 274 -3.49 -1.90 9.50
CA TYR A 274 -4.04 -0.96 10.47
C TYR A 274 -5.52 -0.69 10.20
N SER A 275 -6.30 -0.49 11.26
CA SER A 275 -7.54 0.27 11.17
C SER A 275 -7.22 1.77 11.10
N LEU A 276 -8.17 2.57 10.61
CA LEU A 276 -7.99 4.02 10.55
C LEU A 276 -7.72 4.62 11.94
N HIS A 277 -8.37 4.11 12.99
CA HIS A 277 -8.17 4.58 14.36
C HIS A 277 -6.72 4.33 14.85
N GLU A 278 -6.20 3.12 14.64
CA GLU A 278 -4.82 2.77 15.04
C GLU A 278 -3.80 3.63 14.30
N LEU A 279 -3.97 3.79 12.98
CA LEU A 279 -3.06 4.59 12.15
C LEU A 279 -3.11 6.07 12.53
N GLY A 280 -4.32 6.62 12.75
CA GLY A 280 -4.50 8.00 13.20
C GLY A 280 -3.87 8.26 14.57
N LYS A 281 -4.00 7.30 15.51
CA LYS A 281 -3.35 7.37 16.81
C LYS A 281 -1.82 7.36 16.66
N LEU A 282 -1.27 6.43 15.88
CA LEU A 282 0.17 6.32 15.62
C LEU A 282 0.76 7.63 15.10
N LEU A 283 0.11 8.25 14.12
CA LEU A 283 0.53 9.54 13.57
C LEU A 283 0.42 10.67 14.60
N ASN A 284 -0.67 10.73 15.34
CA ASN A 284 -0.86 11.77 16.37
C ASN A 284 0.17 11.66 17.50
N ASP A 285 0.49 10.45 17.95
CA ASP A 285 1.50 10.19 18.99
C ASP A 285 2.91 10.62 18.53
N ALA A 286 3.17 10.58 17.23
CA ALA A 286 4.43 11.06 16.63
C ALA A 286 4.44 12.57 16.33
N GLY A 287 3.37 13.33 16.65
CA GLY A 287 3.30 14.78 16.48
C GLY A 287 2.66 15.26 15.18
N PHE A 288 2.06 14.38 14.41
CA PHE A 288 1.31 14.75 13.22
C PHE A 288 -0.14 15.15 13.54
N ARG A 289 -0.72 15.95 12.67
CA ARG A 289 -2.15 16.22 12.60
C ARG A 289 -2.70 15.59 11.31
N VAL A 290 -3.61 14.64 11.43
CA VAL A 290 -4.32 14.11 10.26
C VAL A 290 -5.13 15.23 9.62
N ALA A 291 -4.88 15.48 8.35
CA ALA A 291 -5.52 16.52 7.55
C ALA A 291 -6.64 15.95 6.67
N GLU A 292 -6.40 14.81 6.03
CA GLU A 292 -7.34 14.18 5.11
C GLU A 292 -7.20 12.65 5.13
N VAL A 293 -8.29 11.95 4.82
CA VAL A 293 -8.29 10.49 4.66
C VAL A 293 -9.08 10.13 3.41
N SER A 294 -8.46 9.32 2.55
CA SER A 294 -9.07 8.78 1.33
C SER A 294 -9.04 7.26 1.35
N GLY A 295 -9.99 6.63 0.68
CA GLY A 295 -10.01 5.18 0.51
C GLY A 295 -9.51 4.73 -0.86
N ARG A 296 -9.49 5.66 -1.82
CA ARG A 296 -9.09 5.44 -3.22
C ARG A 296 -8.60 6.76 -3.82
N ILE A 297 -7.69 6.68 -4.80
CA ILE A 297 -7.21 7.87 -5.52
C ILE A 297 -8.30 8.55 -6.37
N GLN A 298 -9.34 7.79 -6.80
CA GLN A 298 -10.45 8.33 -7.59
C GLN A 298 -11.44 9.18 -6.78
N THR A 299 -11.39 9.09 -5.46
CA THR A 299 -12.29 9.81 -4.55
C THR A 299 -11.49 10.46 -3.41
N PRO A 300 -10.69 11.52 -3.73
CA PRO A 300 -9.89 12.22 -2.71
C PRO A 300 -10.79 12.74 -1.58
N GLY A 301 -10.32 12.65 -0.34
CA GLY A 301 -11.05 13.11 0.85
C GLY A 301 -12.23 12.22 1.27
N VAL A 302 -12.47 11.09 0.59
CA VAL A 302 -13.59 10.19 0.92
C VAL A 302 -13.08 8.83 1.38
N PHE A 303 -13.50 8.42 2.58
CA PHE A 303 -13.19 7.12 3.16
C PHE A 303 -14.46 6.35 3.50
N PHE A 304 -14.67 5.20 2.87
CA PHE A 304 -15.88 4.37 3.01
C PHE A 304 -15.74 3.26 4.07
N GLY A 305 -14.90 3.44 5.08
CA GLY A 305 -14.74 2.44 6.16
C GLY A 305 -14.23 1.10 5.60
N GLY A 306 -14.89 -0.01 5.95
CA GLY A 306 -14.52 -1.35 5.50
C GLY A 306 -14.68 -1.62 4.01
N GLU A 307 -15.35 -0.75 3.25
CA GLU A 307 -15.48 -0.83 1.80
C GLU A 307 -14.28 -0.21 1.05
N ALA A 308 -13.42 0.51 1.76
CA ALA A 308 -12.23 1.12 1.20
C ALA A 308 -11.05 0.13 1.23
N PRO A 309 -10.43 -0.24 0.09
CA PRO A 309 -9.33 -1.21 0.07
C PRO A 309 -8.06 -0.71 0.74
N SER A 310 -7.82 0.60 0.67
CA SER A 310 -6.67 1.26 1.29
C SER A 310 -7.11 2.31 2.29
N ILE A 311 -6.23 2.65 3.22
CA ILE A 311 -6.25 3.88 3.98
C ILE A 311 -5.14 4.76 3.40
N ILE A 312 -5.52 5.86 2.76
CA ILE A 312 -4.60 6.87 2.26
C ILE A 312 -4.77 8.07 3.19
N ILE A 313 -3.77 8.34 4.01
CA ILE A 313 -3.84 9.37 5.04
C ILE A 313 -2.83 10.47 4.78
N LEU A 314 -3.31 11.71 4.73
CA LEU A 314 -2.50 12.91 4.68
C LEU A 314 -2.37 13.49 6.08
N ALA A 315 -1.15 13.70 6.53
CA ALA A 315 -0.85 14.22 7.85
C ALA A 315 0.18 15.35 7.78
N GLU A 316 -0.01 16.41 8.58
CA GLU A 316 0.85 17.59 8.64
C GLU A 316 1.73 17.56 9.89
N LYS A 317 3.03 17.86 9.75
CA LYS A 317 3.94 18.07 10.88
C LYS A 317 3.57 19.38 11.59
N ARG A 318 3.27 19.31 12.89
CA ARG A 318 2.94 20.46 13.74
C ARG A 318 4.17 21.23 14.21
#